data_5d8041ba282401828d40c69919765145
#
_entry.id   5d8041ba282401828d40c69919765145
#
_cell.length_a   1.000
_cell.length_b   1.000
_cell.length_c   1.000
_cell.angle_alpha   90.00
_cell.angle_beta   90.00
_cell.angle_gamma   90.00
#
_symmetry.space_group_name_H-M   'P 1'
#
loop_
_entity.id
_entity.type
_entity.pdbx_description
1 polymer ?
#
loop_
_entity_poly.entity_id
_entity_poly.type
_entity_poly.pdbx_seq_one_letter_code
_entity_poly.pdbx_strand_id
1 'polypeptide(L)'
;MTSEPDQHPVNSLNDVVHQRVRLGILTVAHQARRVEFGFLRTALGLTAGNLSQHLAVLERAGLVEIEKGYEGKRARTWLSLTPAGERALRDEVTQLKRLIQQIETPAKNPGEDM
;
A
#
# COMPACT_ATOMS: atom_id res chain seq x y z
N MET A 1 25.45 9.47 19.40
CA MET A 1 24.70 9.59 18.30
C MET A 1 23.41 10.33 18.48
N THR A 2 23.05 10.93 17.56
CA THR A 2 21.94 11.75 17.66
C THR A 2 20.67 11.02 17.51
N SER A 3 19.63 11.59 17.97
CA SER A 3 18.35 11.03 17.73
C SER A 3 18.07 11.11 16.24
N GLU A 4 17.52 10.05 15.73
CA GLU A 4 17.30 9.93 14.35
C GLU A 4 16.06 10.64 13.94
N PRO A 5 16.08 11.38 12.86
CA PRO A 5 14.85 11.98 12.36
C PRO A 5 13.79 10.94 12.05
N ASP A 6 14.21 9.71 11.78
CA ASP A 6 13.27 8.66 11.41
C ASP A 6 12.62 7.96 12.58
N GLN A 7 12.84 8.45 13.79
CA GLN A 7 12.15 7.89 14.95
C GLN A 7 10.66 8.22 14.95
N HIS A 8 10.26 9.28 14.29
CA HIS A 8 8.84 9.58 14.17
C HIS A 8 8.19 8.60 13.19
N PRO A 9 7.04 8.01 13.55
CA PRO A 9 6.42 7.00 12.71
C PRO A 9 6.18 7.46 11.27
N VAL A 10 5.92 8.74 11.05
CA VAL A 10 5.66 9.22 9.69
C VAL A 10 6.86 9.02 8.78
N ASN A 11 8.07 9.04 9.34
CA ASN A 11 9.29 8.84 8.55
C ASN A 11 9.51 7.39 8.17
N SER A 12 8.78 6.47 8.78
CA SER A 12 8.90 5.04 8.49
C SER A 12 7.83 4.56 7.52
N LEU A 13 6.93 5.44 7.10
CA LEU A 13 5.95 5.08 6.08
C LEU A 13 6.67 4.93 4.74
N ASN A 14 6.27 3.91 4.01
CA ASN A 14 6.91 3.58 2.73
C ASN A 14 6.25 4.39 1.61
N ASP A 15 7.04 5.18 0.90
CA ASP A 15 6.50 6.06 -0.15
C ASP A 15 5.80 5.31 -1.27
N VAL A 16 6.25 4.11 -1.59
CA VAL A 16 5.60 3.31 -2.61
C VAL A 16 4.26 2.77 -2.11
N VAL A 17 4.24 2.27 -0.89
CA VAL A 17 3.05 1.69 -0.27
C VAL A 17 2.07 2.76 0.18
N HIS A 18 2.61 3.80 0.80
CA HIS A 18 1.77 4.84 1.41
C HIS A 18 1.37 5.88 0.38
N GLN A 19 0.54 5.46 -0.53
CA GLN A 19 -0.09 6.31 -1.53
C GLN A 19 -1.51 5.77 -1.65
N ARG A 20 -2.48 6.66 -1.64
CA ARG A 20 -3.89 6.29 -1.49
C ARG A 20 -4.31 5.14 -2.41
N VAL A 21 -4.01 5.28 -3.69
CA VAL A 21 -4.45 4.28 -4.68
C VAL A 21 -3.67 2.98 -4.49
N ARG A 22 -2.35 3.08 -4.33
CA ARG A 22 -1.54 1.88 -4.19
C ARG A 22 -1.84 1.14 -2.89
N LEU A 23 -2.11 1.88 -1.81
CA LEU A 23 -2.55 1.25 -0.57
C LEU A 23 -3.87 0.51 -0.78
N GLY A 24 -4.79 1.10 -1.54
CA GLY A 24 -6.03 0.43 -1.88
C GLY A 24 -5.81 -0.83 -2.69
N ILE A 25 -4.92 -0.77 -3.69
CA ILE A 25 -4.59 -1.93 -4.51
C ILE A 25 -4.06 -3.06 -3.63
N LEU A 26 -3.09 -2.74 -2.77
CA LEU A 26 -2.47 -3.73 -1.91
C LEU A 26 -3.48 -4.34 -0.94
N THR A 27 -4.38 -3.54 -0.42
CA THR A 27 -5.41 -4.02 0.49
C THR A 27 -6.34 -5.01 -0.19
N VAL A 28 -6.83 -4.67 -1.38
CA VAL A 28 -7.74 -5.54 -2.12
C VAL A 28 -7.02 -6.84 -2.50
N ALA A 29 -5.79 -6.72 -2.98
CA ALA A 29 -5.01 -7.90 -3.38
C ALA A 29 -4.71 -8.81 -2.19
N HIS A 30 -4.46 -8.20 -1.02
CA HIS A 30 -4.24 -8.97 0.19
C HIS A 30 -5.51 -9.77 0.57
N GLN A 31 -6.66 -9.13 0.49
CA GLN A 31 -7.92 -9.77 0.89
C GLN A 31 -8.36 -10.84 -0.11
N ALA A 32 -8.15 -10.59 -1.39
CA ALA A 32 -8.65 -11.48 -2.45
C ALA A 32 -7.62 -12.51 -2.89
N ARG A 33 -6.37 -12.36 -2.46
CA ARG A 33 -5.22 -13.16 -2.87
C ARG A 33 -4.82 -12.93 -4.32
N ARG A 34 -5.76 -13.02 -5.21
CA ARG A 34 -5.58 -12.83 -6.64
C ARG A 34 -6.76 -12.02 -7.12
N VAL A 35 -6.51 -10.94 -7.81
CA VAL A 35 -7.60 -10.04 -8.21
C VAL A 35 -7.43 -9.64 -9.67
N GLU A 36 -8.55 -9.53 -10.35
CA GLU A 36 -8.58 -9.22 -11.76
C GLU A 36 -8.56 -7.71 -11.95
N PHE A 37 -7.86 -7.25 -12.99
CA PHE A 37 -7.62 -5.84 -13.28
C PHE A 37 -8.92 -5.03 -13.35
N GLY A 38 -9.92 -5.55 -14.07
CA GLY A 38 -11.18 -4.84 -14.23
C GLY A 38 -11.93 -4.68 -12.91
N PHE A 39 -11.85 -5.67 -12.06
CA PHE A 39 -12.47 -5.59 -10.73
C PHE A 39 -11.81 -4.48 -9.91
N LEU A 40 -10.48 -4.44 -9.91
CA LEU A 40 -9.75 -3.41 -9.20
C LEU A 40 -10.10 -2.01 -9.70
N ARG A 41 -10.13 -1.88 -11.02
CA ARG A 41 -10.44 -0.59 -11.63
C ARG A 41 -11.79 -0.07 -11.15
N THR A 42 -12.79 -0.94 -11.16
CA THR A 42 -14.14 -0.57 -10.74
C THR A 42 -14.19 -0.30 -9.25
N ALA A 43 -13.60 -1.20 -8.46
CA ALA A 43 -13.65 -1.09 -7.00
C ALA A 43 -12.98 0.18 -6.50
N LEU A 44 -11.91 0.62 -7.16
CA LEU A 44 -11.17 1.80 -6.73
C LEU A 44 -11.53 3.06 -7.53
N GLY A 45 -12.46 2.94 -8.47
CA GLY A 45 -12.93 4.10 -9.23
C GLY A 45 -11.84 4.71 -10.11
N LEU A 46 -11.04 3.89 -10.77
CA LEU A 46 -9.89 4.36 -11.52
C LEU A 46 -10.09 4.20 -13.01
N THR A 47 -9.35 4.99 -13.79
CA THR A 47 -9.21 4.72 -15.22
C THR A 47 -8.22 3.59 -15.42
N ALA A 48 -8.29 2.93 -16.57
CA ALA A 48 -7.34 1.87 -16.89
C ALA A 48 -5.91 2.39 -16.88
N GLY A 49 -5.71 3.62 -17.40
CA GLY A 49 -4.37 4.20 -17.43
C GLY A 49 -3.81 4.48 -16.04
N ASN A 50 -4.63 5.04 -15.15
CA ASN A 50 -4.19 5.29 -13.78
C ASN A 50 -3.84 4.00 -13.07
N LEU A 51 -4.69 2.98 -13.20
CA LEU A 51 -4.42 1.70 -12.57
C LEU A 51 -3.13 1.09 -13.11
N SER A 52 -2.95 1.12 -14.44
CA SER A 52 -1.73 0.58 -15.06
C SER A 52 -0.48 1.26 -14.53
N GLN A 53 -0.52 2.58 -14.35
CA GLN A 53 0.64 3.32 -13.83
C GLN A 53 0.98 2.89 -12.41
N HIS A 54 -0.03 2.77 -11.56
CA HIS A 54 0.21 2.36 -10.18
C HIS A 54 0.69 0.91 -10.10
N LEU A 55 0.14 0.04 -10.94
CA LEU A 55 0.61 -1.35 -10.97
C LEU A 55 2.05 -1.44 -11.43
N ALA A 56 2.45 -0.60 -12.39
CA ALA A 56 3.84 -0.58 -12.84
C ALA A 56 4.79 -0.18 -11.72
N VAL A 57 4.40 0.81 -10.90
CA VAL A 57 5.21 1.21 -9.75
C VAL A 57 5.36 0.05 -8.77
N LEU A 58 4.25 -0.62 -8.45
CA LEU A 58 4.26 -1.72 -7.50
C LEU A 58 5.05 -2.92 -8.03
N GLU A 59 4.90 -3.21 -9.32
CA GLU A 59 5.62 -4.32 -9.92
C GLU A 59 7.12 -4.05 -9.93
N ARG A 60 7.52 -2.85 -10.29
CA ARG A 60 8.94 -2.47 -10.29
C ARG A 60 9.56 -2.54 -8.91
N ALA A 61 8.77 -2.26 -7.88
CA ALA A 61 9.21 -2.37 -6.50
C ALA A 61 9.20 -3.81 -5.99
N GLY A 62 8.73 -4.76 -6.79
CA GLY A 62 8.70 -6.16 -6.40
C GLY A 62 7.59 -6.53 -5.45
N LEU A 63 6.55 -5.70 -5.33
CA LEU A 63 5.50 -5.90 -4.35
C LEU A 63 4.29 -6.66 -4.90
N VAL A 64 4.11 -6.66 -6.21
CA VAL A 64 3.03 -7.39 -6.86
C VAL A 64 3.56 -8.16 -8.05
N GLU A 65 2.86 -9.23 -8.39
CA GLU A 65 3.05 -9.99 -9.62
C GLU A 65 1.84 -9.77 -10.50
N ILE A 66 2.10 -9.57 -11.80
CA ILE A 66 1.04 -9.38 -12.77
C ILE A 66 1.08 -10.56 -13.73
N GLU A 67 -0.06 -11.18 -13.90
CA GLU A 67 -0.18 -12.37 -14.72
C GLU A 67 -1.25 -12.12 -15.78
N LYS A 68 -0.89 -12.31 -17.04
CA LYS A 68 -1.83 -12.20 -18.14
C LYS A 68 -2.27 -13.60 -18.56
N GLY A 69 -3.56 -13.72 -18.84
CA GLY A 69 -4.09 -15.02 -19.23
C GLY A 69 -5.46 -14.84 -19.84
N TYR A 70 -6.20 -15.94 -19.83
CA TYR A 70 -7.52 -15.97 -20.44
C TYR A 70 -8.53 -16.61 -19.52
N GLU A 71 -9.75 -16.11 -19.60
CA GLU A 71 -10.90 -16.76 -19.01
C GLU A 71 -11.82 -17.07 -20.19
N GLY A 72 -11.85 -18.33 -20.60
CA GLY A 72 -12.47 -18.69 -21.86
C GLY A 72 -11.72 -18.03 -23.02
N LYS A 73 -12.41 -17.24 -23.80
CA LYS A 73 -11.81 -16.53 -24.93
C LYS A 73 -11.42 -15.09 -24.59
N ARG A 74 -11.67 -14.65 -23.36
CA ARG A 74 -11.41 -13.26 -22.98
C ARG A 74 -10.05 -13.14 -22.33
N ALA A 75 -9.27 -12.18 -22.79
CA ALA A 75 -8.01 -11.85 -22.15
C ALA A 75 -8.28 -11.25 -20.78
N ARG A 76 -7.52 -11.67 -19.77
CA ARG A 76 -7.63 -11.18 -18.42
C ARG A 76 -6.24 -10.88 -17.87
N THR A 77 -6.18 -9.87 -17.03
CA THR A 77 -4.96 -9.55 -16.29
C THR A 77 -5.27 -9.69 -14.81
N TRP A 78 -4.43 -10.44 -14.13
CA TRP A 78 -4.58 -10.72 -12.71
C TRP A 78 -3.38 -10.19 -11.97
N LEU A 79 -3.58 -9.86 -10.70
CA LEU A 79 -2.45 -9.48 -9.87
C LEU A 79 -2.58 -10.11 -8.49
N SER A 80 -1.42 -10.32 -7.88
CA SER A 80 -1.33 -10.84 -6.53
C SER A 80 -0.15 -10.20 -5.84
N LEU A 81 -0.18 -10.19 -4.50
CA LEU A 81 0.96 -9.71 -3.74
C LEU A 81 2.07 -10.75 -3.77
N THR A 82 3.30 -10.25 -3.86
CA THR A 82 4.46 -11.10 -3.60
C THR A 82 4.66 -11.22 -2.09
N PRO A 83 5.51 -12.15 -1.62
CA PRO A 83 5.87 -12.16 -0.20
C PRO A 83 6.42 -10.82 0.27
N ALA A 84 7.19 -10.14 -0.58
CA ALA A 84 7.68 -8.81 -0.24
C ALA A 84 6.54 -7.81 -0.12
N GLY A 85 5.53 -7.93 -0.98
CA GLY A 85 4.34 -7.08 -0.90
C GLY A 85 3.57 -7.28 0.38
N GLU A 86 3.42 -8.54 0.81
CA GLU A 86 2.75 -8.83 2.07
C GLU A 86 3.51 -8.24 3.24
N ARG A 87 4.84 -8.36 3.22
CA ARG A 87 5.66 -7.80 4.29
C ARG A 87 5.58 -6.26 4.30
N ALA A 88 5.64 -5.66 3.12
CA ALA A 88 5.59 -4.21 3.02
C ALA A 88 4.25 -3.67 3.53
N LEU A 89 3.16 -4.35 3.21
CA LEU A 89 1.85 -3.95 3.69
C LEU A 89 1.76 -4.10 5.21
N ARG A 90 2.29 -5.19 5.74
CA ARG A 90 2.30 -5.43 7.18
C ARG A 90 3.12 -4.37 7.92
N ASP A 91 4.29 -4.02 7.37
CA ASP A 91 5.12 -2.99 7.97
C ASP A 91 4.42 -1.64 7.95
N GLU A 92 3.73 -1.34 6.86
CA GLU A 92 2.96 -0.11 6.75
C GLU A 92 1.88 -0.04 7.83
N VAL A 93 1.16 -1.14 8.03
CA VAL A 93 0.14 -1.21 9.08
C VAL A 93 0.74 -0.91 10.44
N THR A 94 1.91 -1.47 10.72
CA THR A 94 2.59 -1.21 11.99
C THR A 94 2.88 0.27 12.18
N GLN A 95 3.40 0.92 11.17
CA GLN A 95 3.72 2.34 11.26
C GLN A 95 2.47 3.20 11.32
N LEU A 96 1.44 2.83 10.59
CA LEU A 96 0.17 3.54 10.64
C LEU A 96 -0.46 3.45 12.03
N LYS A 97 -0.38 2.30 12.68
CA LYS A 97 -0.90 2.13 14.04
C LYS A 97 -0.16 3.04 15.02
N ARG A 98 1.14 3.17 14.84
CA ARG A 98 1.94 4.06 15.69
C ARG A 98 1.54 5.52 15.48
N LEU A 99 1.33 5.89 14.23
CA LEU A 99 0.93 7.25 13.91
C LEU A 99 -0.45 7.54 14.50
N ILE A 100 -1.39 6.62 14.35
CA ILE A 100 -2.72 6.75 14.92
C ILE A 100 -2.63 6.94 16.44
N GLN A 101 -1.79 6.16 17.08
CA GLN A 101 -1.59 6.25 18.51
C GLN A 101 -1.15 7.65 18.94
N GLN A 102 -0.25 8.26 18.16
CA GLN A 102 0.20 9.61 18.46
C GLN A 102 -0.91 10.64 18.27
N ILE A 103 -1.73 10.46 17.25
CA ILE A 103 -2.85 11.35 17.00
C ILE A 103 -3.88 11.25 18.11
N GLU A 104 -4.10 10.05 18.62
CA GLU A 104 -5.09 9.81 19.67
C GLU A 104 -4.61 10.14 21.06
N THR A 105 -3.31 10.35 21.23
CA THR A 105 -2.77 10.75 22.52
C THR A 105 -3.20 12.18 22.82
N PRO A 106 -3.64 12.46 24.06
CA PRO A 106 -4.07 13.83 24.39
C PRO A 106 -3.01 14.86 24.07
N ALA A 107 -3.45 15.98 23.57
CA ALA A 107 -2.55 17.04 23.16
C ALA A 107 -1.74 17.54 24.35
N LYS A 108 -0.49 17.88 24.07
CA LYS A 108 0.44 18.38 25.07
C LYS A 108 1.22 19.52 24.47
N ASN A 109 1.36 20.58 25.23
CA ASN A 109 2.25 21.64 24.82
C ASN A 109 3.69 21.17 25.03
N PRO A 110 4.51 21.10 23.97
CA PRO A 110 5.86 20.55 24.12
C PRO A 110 6.71 21.20 25.17
N GLY A 111 6.41 22.43 25.54
CA GLY A 111 7.20 23.13 26.56
C GLY A 111 6.72 22.93 27.96
N GLU A 112 5.58 22.31 28.17
CA GLU A 112 4.98 22.24 29.50
C GLU A 112 5.46 21.06 30.33
N ASP A 113 6.12 20.14 29.74
CA ASP A 113 6.59 18.98 30.45
C ASP A 113 7.96 19.15 31.07
N MET A 114 8.51 20.29 30.92
CA MET A 114 9.89 20.52 31.35
C MET A 114 10.02 20.78 32.83
#